data_ea2404b459472018e33564e8c5f0cb1e
#
_entry.id   ea2404b459472018e33564e8c5f0cb1e
#
_cell.length_a   1.000
_cell.length_b   1.000
_cell.length_c   1.000
_cell.angle_alpha   90.00
_cell.angle_beta   90.00
_cell.angle_gamma   90.00
#
_symmetry.space_group_name_H-M   'P 1'
#
loop_
_entity.id
_entity.type
_entity.pdbx_description
1 polymer ?
#
loop_
_entity_poly.entity_id
_entity_poly.type
_entity_poly.pdbx_seq_one_letter_code
_entity_poly.pdbx_strand_id
1 'polypeptide(L)'
;PVTDTTSYIELQSCASFRGDSILVIDLPAHSGVKINDSVYVYSVLDRIVQYEKDIKGVIINLQGNHGGNMYPMIAAISPFLEDGIVLKFKGRNKIIRITSISLDMVRKFMLLEKKHYCIFPLNVPIAILTDSNTASSGEATLLCFRGMKNVRTFGRPTAGYASANASYALTDGYTL
;
A
#
# COMPACT_ATOMS: atom_id res chain seq x y z
N PRO A 1 5.20 36.20 11.66
CA PRO A 1 4.63 34.98 11.17
C PRO A 1 5.46 34.51 9.99
N VAL A 2 6.33 33.51 10.22
CA VAL A 2 7.11 32.88 9.17
C VAL A 2 6.19 31.85 8.57
N THR A 3 5.62 32.13 7.39
CA THR A 3 4.97 31.13 6.57
C THR A 3 6.06 30.33 5.86
N ASP A 4 6.56 29.31 6.53
CA ASP A 4 7.42 28.32 5.90
C ASP A 4 6.54 27.42 5.04
N THR A 5 6.32 27.83 3.80
CA THR A 5 5.74 26.99 2.74
C THR A 5 6.83 26.11 2.16
N THR A 6 7.38 25.23 2.95
CA THR A 6 8.14 24.10 2.43
C THR A 6 7.13 23.21 1.73
N SER A 7 7.01 23.36 0.42
CA SER A 7 6.21 22.47 -0.41
C SER A 7 6.88 21.09 -0.33
N TYR A 8 6.36 20.23 0.54
CA TYR A 8 6.72 18.82 0.53
C TYR A 8 6.28 18.26 -0.83
N ILE A 9 7.24 17.99 -1.70
CA ILE A 9 7.00 17.21 -2.90
C ILE A 9 6.71 15.79 -2.43
N GLU A 10 5.43 15.44 -2.34
CA GLU A 10 5.02 14.08 -2.04
C GLU A 10 5.39 13.20 -3.24
N LEU A 11 6.20 12.17 -2.99
CA LEU A 11 6.56 11.21 -4.02
C LEU A 11 5.30 10.44 -4.42
N GLN A 12 4.99 10.43 -5.71
CA GLN A 12 3.87 9.67 -6.25
C GLN A 12 4.28 8.23 -6.54
N SER A 13 3.36 7.29 -6.32
CA SER A 13 3.52 5.93 -6.80
C SER A 13 3.58 5.92 -8.33
N CYS A 14 4.25 4.95 -8.89
CA CYS A 14 4.28 4.76 -10.33
C CYS A 14 4.38 3.28 -10.69
N ALA A 15 4.00 2.95 -11.92
CA ALA A 15 4.18 1.63 -12.48
C ALA A 15 4.85 1.73 -13.85
N SER A 16 5.88 0.93 -14.07
CA SER A 16 6.66 0.89 -15.30
C SER A 16 7.00 -0.55 -15.70
N PHE A 17 7.31 -0.77 -16.98
CA PHE A 17 7.76 -2.08 -17.47
C PHE A 17 9.28 -2.15 -17.54
N ARG A 18 9.82 -3.32 -17.18
CA ARG A 18 11.21 -3.72 -17.43
C ARG A 18 11.22 -4.93 -18.36
N GLY A 19 11.89 -4.77 -19.51
CA GLY A 19 11.73 -5.73 -20.60
C GLY A 19 10.27 -5.79 -21.04
N ASP A 20 9.87 -6.91 -21.63
CA ASP A 20 8.55 -7.04 -22.24
C ASP A 20 7.45 -7.57 -21.30
N SER A 21 7.75 -7.82 -20.01
CA SER A 21 6.79 -8.57 -19.19
C SER A 21 6.90 -8.39 -17.67
N ILE A 22 7.83 -7.61 -17.15
CA ILE A 22 7.97 -7.37 -15.71
C ILE A 22 7.42 -6.00 -15.36
N LEU A 23 6.35 -5.98 -14.60
CA LEU A 23 5.77 -4.76 -14.04
C LEU A 23 6.54 -4.37 -12.76
N VAL A 24 7.09 -3.18 -12.73
CA VAL A 24 7.70 -2.59 -11.53
C VAL A 24 6.78 -1.54 -10.98
N ILE A 25 6.41 -1.67 -9.72
CA ILE A 25 5.52 -0.77 -8.99
C ILE A 25 6.33 -0.14 -7.86
N ASP A 26 6.56 1.15 -7.94
CA ASP A 26 7.17 1.93 -6.87
C ASP A 26 6.05 2.51 -5.98
N LEU A 27 6.07 2.17 -4.70
CA LEU A 27 5.12 2.64 -3.70
C LEU A 27 5.86 3.42 -2.61
N PRO A 28 6.08 4.71 -2.79
CA PRO A 28 6.69 5.57 -1.77
C PRO A 28 5.73 5.77 -0.58
N ALA A 29 6.24 6.37 0.49
CA ALA A 29 5.41 6.83 1.61
C ALA A 29 4.32 7.79 1.12
N HIS A 30 3.14 7.76 1.77
CA HIS A 30 2.00 8.58 1.39
C HIS A 30 1.38 9.25 2.63
N SER A 31 1.39 10.58 2.69
CA SER A 31 0.97 11.35 3.87
C SER A 31 -0.53 11.21 4.20
N GLY A 32 -1.35 10.81 3.23
CA GLY A 32 -2.80 10.67 3.40
C GLY A 32 -3.57 11.96 3.16
N VAL A 33 -2.99 12.92 2.45
CA VAL A 33 -3.72 14.08 1.93
C VAL A 33 -4.66 13.58 0.84
N LYS A 34 -5.96 13.58 1.09
CA LYS A 34 -7.01 12.95 0.24
C LYS A 34 -6.95 13.33 -1.24
N ILE A 35 -6.53 14.56 -1.56
CA ILE A 35 -6.46 15.01 -2.96
C ILE A 35 -5.44 14.20 -3.77
N ASN A 36 -4.45 13.62 -3.13
CA ASN A 36 -3.39 12.83 -3.76
C ASN A 36 -3.67 11.34 -3.76
N ASP A 37 -4.65 10.86 -2.96
CA ASP A 37 -4.98 9.44 -2.85
C ASP A 37 -5.34 8.83 -4.22
N SER A 38 -6.17 9.52 -5.00
CA SER A 38 -6.60 9.03 -6.32
C SER A 38 -5.43 8.95 -7.30
N VAL A 39 -4.57 9.98 -7.35
CA VAL A 39 -3.40 9.99 -8.24
C VAL A 39 -2.47 8.84 -7.85
N TYR A 40 -2.21 8.65 -6.56
CA TYR A 40 -1.39 7.56 -6.04
C TYR A 40 -1.91 6.20 -6.48
N VAL A 41 -3.20 5.96 -6.37
CA VAL A 41 -3.82 4.67 -6.68
C VAL A 41 -3.90 4.44 -8.19
N TYR A 42 -4.44 5.40 -8.94
CA TYR A 42 -4.72 5.21 -10.37
C TYR A 42 -3.47 5.23 -11.24
N SER A 43 -2.38 5.89 -10.82
CA SER A 43 -1.09 5.80 -11.52
C SER A 43 -0.57 4.36 -11.65
N VAL A 44 -0.95 3.49 -10.70
CA VAL A 44 -0.61 2.06 -10.71
C VAL A 44 -1.72 1.24 -11.39
N LEU A 45 -2.98 1.42 -10.97
CA LEU A 45 -4.09 0.58 -11.44
C LEU A 45 -4.35 0.71 -12.94
N ASP A 46 -4.28 1.93 -13.50
CA ASP A 46 -4.46 2.14 -14.94
C ASP A 46 -3.36 1.44 -15.76
N ARG A 47 -2.12 1.42 -15.25
CA ARG A 47 -1.02 0.68 -15.87
C ARG A 47 -1.25 -0.82 -15.83
N ILE A 48 -1.72 -1.33 -14.69
CA ILE A 48 -2.05 -2.75 -14.55
C ILE A 48 -3.13 -3.12 -15.58
N VAL A 49 -4.23 -2.38 -15.65
CA VAL A 49 -5.32 -2.63 -16.60
C VAL A 49 -4.84 -2.55 -18.06
N GLN A 50 -4.01 -1.55 -18.38
CA GLN A 50 -3.48 -1.35 -19.73
C GLN A 50 -2.67 -2.55 -20.24
N TYR A 51 -1.88 -3.19 -19.37
CA TYR A 51 -0.90 -4.21 -19.72
C TYR A 51 -1.21 -5.59 -19.13
N GLU A 52 -2.44 -5.80 -18.67
CA GLU A 52 -2.87 -7.01 -17.98
C GLU A 52 -2.37 -8.31 -18.63
N LYS A 53 -2.45 -8.40 -19.95
CA LYS A 53 -2.09 -9.61 -20.70
C LYS A 53 -0.59 -9.85 -20.84
N ASP A 54 0.21 -8.82 -20.64
CA ASP A 54 1.66 -8.85 -20.87
C ASP A 54 2.44 -9.10 -19.58
N ILE A 55 1.78 -8.94 -18.41
CA ILE A 55 2.43 -9.09 -17.11
C ILE A 55 2.72 -10.58 -16.82
N LYS A 56 4.00 -10.93 -16.74
CA LYS A 56 4.50 -12.27 -16.37
C LYS A 56 5.23 -12.29 -15.02
N GLY A 57 5.50 -11.12 -14.45
CA GLY A 57 6.10 -10.96 -13.14
C GLY A 57 5.91 -9.55 -12.61
N VAL A 58 5.93 -9.40 -11.29
CA VAL A 58 5.74 -8.11 -10.64
C VAL A 58 6.85 -7.87 -9.63
N ILE A 59 7.37 -6.64 -9.62
CA ILE A 59 8.26 -6.15 -8.56
C ILE A 59 7.52 -5.02 -7.85
N ILE A 60 7.31 -5.16 -6.55
CA ILE A 60 6.75 -4.11 -5.70
C ILE A 60 7.88 -3.53 -4.86
N ASN A 61 8.21 -2.28 -5.10
CA ASN A 61 9.28 -1.59 -4.40
C ASN A 61 8.71 -0.77 -3.22
N LEU A 62 9.06 -1.19 -2.00
CA LEU A 62 8.73 -0.53 -0.74
C LEU A 62 9.97 0.09 -0.08
N GLN A 63 11.12 0.11 -0.74
CA GLN A 63 12.33 0.71 -0.19
C GLN A 63 12.11 2.21 0.03
N GLY A 64 12.53 2.72 1.20
CA GLY A 64 12.30 4.10 1.59
C GLY A 64 10.85 4.45 1.97
N ASN A 65 9.91 3.51 1.92
CA ASN A 65 8.52 3.75 2.32
C ASN A 65 8.39 3.72 3.84
N HIS A 66 8.48 4.87 4.47
CA HIS A 66 8.37 5.02 5.93
C HIS A 66 6.92 5.05 6.44
N GLY A 67 5.92 4.81 5.59
CA GLY A 67 4.51 4.68 5.99
C GLY A 67 3.62 5.86 5.60
N GLY A 68 2.63 6.13 6.43
CA GLY A 68 1.57 7.11 6.21
C GLY A 68 0.19 6.47 6.12
N ASN A 69 -0.59 6.78 5.09
CA ASN A 69 -1.90 6.17 4.88
C ASN A 69 -1.79 4.84 4.13
N MET A 70 -2.14 3.73 4.80
CA MET A 70 -2.07 2.40 4.20
C MET A 70 -3.14 2.13 3.14
N TYR A 71 -4.28 2.84 3.18
CA TYR A 71 -5.40 2.53 2.28
C TYR A 71 -5.08 2.75 0.80
N PRO A 72 -4.48 3.88 0.38
CA PRO A 72 -4.02 4.04 -1.00
C PRO A 72 -2.97 3.01 -1.41
N MET A 73 -2.03 2.67 -0.51
CA MET A 73 -1.00 1.68 -0.79
C MET A 73 -1.60 0.29 -1.06
N ILE A 74 -2.53 -0.17 -0.20
CA ILE A 74 -3.22 -1.46 -0.37
C ILE A 74 -4.13 -1.43 -1.61
N ALA A 75 -4.80 -0.30 -1.87
CA ALA A 75 -5.64 -0.15 -3.05
C ALA A 75 -4.84 -0.28 -4.35
N ALA A 76 -3.67 0.34 -4.44
CA ALA A 76 -2.80 0.29 -5.62
C ALA A 76 -2.34 -1.13 -5.97
N ILE A 77 -2.16 -2.00 -4.95
CA ILE A 77 -1.74 -3.40 -5.15
C ILE A 77 -2.92 -4.39 -5.10
N SER A 78 -4.14 -3.89 -4.95
CA SER A 78 -5.34 -4.74 -4.78
C SER A 78 -5.56 -5.80 -5.87
N PRO A 79 -5.14 -5.61 -7.13
CA PRO A 79 -5.26 -6.65 -8.15
C PRO A 79 -4.44 -7.91 -7.88
N PHE A 80 -3.42 -7.82 -7.03
CA PHE A 80 -2.53 -8.94 -6.70
C PHE A 80 -2.88 -9.65 -5.39
N LEU A 81 -3.92 -9.20 -4.69
CA LEU A 81 -4.35 -9.74 -3.41
C LEU A 81 -5.58 -10.62 -3.56
N GLU A 82 -5.66 -11.68 -2.74
CA GLU A 82 -6.86 -12.49 -2.63
C GLU A 82 -8.00 -11.71 -1.97
N ASP A 83 -9.23 -11.96 -2.42
CA ASP A 83 -10.40 -11.38 -1.78
C ASP A 83 -10.54 -11.87 -0.33
N GLY A 84 -11.01 -11.00 0.54
CA GLY A 84 -11.21 -11.30 1.95
C GLY A 84 -10.41 -10.40 2.88
N ILE A 85 -10.00 -10.94 4.02
CA ILE A 85 -9.24 -10.18 5.03
C ILE A 85 -7.77 -10.18 4.66
N VAL A 86 -7.23 -9.01 4.34
CA VAL A 86 -5.82 -8.82 3.96
C VAL A 86 -4.94 -8.40 5.13
N LEU A 87 -5.51 -7.82 6.20
CA LEU A 87 -4.74 -7.35 7.35
C LEU A 87 -5.56 -7.43 8.64
N LYS A 88 -4.88 -7.72 9.77
CA LYS A 88 -5.49 -7.71 11.10
C LYS A 88 -4.60 -6.97 12.09
N PHE A 89 -5.22 -6.09 12.88
CA PHE A 89 -4.57 -5.44 14.02
C PHE A 89 -5.11 -6.03 15.32
N LYS A 90 -4.19 -6.41 16.22
CA LYS A 90 -4.53 -6.93 17.54
C LYS A 90 -4.23 -5.88 18.60
N GLY A 91 -5.27 -5.43 19.34
CA GLY A 91 -5.11 -4.51 20.46
C GLY A 91 -4.38 -5.12 21.64
N ARG A 92 -3.74 -4.27 22.47
CA ARG A 92 -2.93 -4.68 23.64
C ARG A 92 -3.74 -4.88 24.93
N ASN A 93 -4.96 -4.37 25.04
CA ASN A 93 -5.74 -4.37 26.27
C ASN A 93 -6.35 -5.74 26.56
N LYS A 94 -6.73 -5.98 27.84
CA LYS A 94 -7.35 -7.23 28.34
C LYS A 94 -8.52 -7.72 27.49
N ILE A 95 -9.24 -6.81 26.83
CA ILE A 95 -10.20 -7.14 25.76
C ILE A 95 -9.40 -7.12 24.46
N ILE A 96 -9.12 -8.31 23.92
CA ILE A 96 -8.46 -8.46 22.61
C ILE A 96 -9.44 -7.96 21.55
N ARG A 97 -9.28 -6.71 21.12
CA ARG A 97 -10.00 -6.18 19.97
C ARG A 97 -9.18 -6.49 18.72
N ILE A 98 -9.72 -7.30 17.81
CA ILE A 98 -9.15 -7.53 16.49
C ILE A 98 -9.88 -6.64 15.50
N THR A 99 -9.16 -5.72 14.89
CA THR A 99 -9.65 -4.94 13.75
C THR A 99 -9.16 -5.61 12.47
N SER A 100 -10.10 -6.02 11.61
CA SER A 100 -9.82 -6.67 10.33
C SER A 100 -10.04 -5.69 9.19
N ILE A 101 -9.11 -5.65 8.25
CA ILE A 101 -9.20 -4.89 7.01
C ILE A 101 -9.45 -5.88 5.89
N SER A 102 -10.58 -5.77 5.20
CA SER A 102 -10.87 -6.56 4.01
C SER A 102 -10.56 -5.78 2.74
N LEU A 103 -10.26 -6.51 1.67
CA LEU A 103 -9.97 -5.90 0.38
C LEU A 103 -11.21 -5.15 -0.17
N ASP A 104 -12.41 -5.69 0.03
CA ASP A 104 -13.66 -5.02 -0.35
C ASP A 104 -13.85 -3.68 0.40
N MET A 105 -13.50 -3.64 1.69
CA MET A 105 -13.53 -2.39 2.46
C MET A 105 -12.56 -1.36 1.88
N VAL A 106 -11.34 -1.77 1.52
CA VAL A 106 -10.34 -0.86 0.91
C VAL A 106 -10.84 -0.33 -0.44
N ARG A 107 -11.38 -1.20 -1.31
CA ARG A 107 -11.93 -0.82 -2.62
C ARG A 107 -13.07 0.19 -2.48
N LYS A 108 -13.99 -0.03 -1.56
CA LYS A 108 -15.12 0.88 -1.27
C LYS A 108 -14.64 2.21 -0.69
N PHE A 109 -13.72 2.16 0.27
CA PHE A 109 -13.16 3.36 0.90
C PHE A 109 -12.44 4.25 -0.12
N MET A 110 -11.72 3.65 -1.04
CA MET A 110 -10.98 4.33 -2.11
C MET A 110 -11.84 4.61 -3.35
N LEU A 111 -13.12 4.26 -3.35
CA LEU A 111 -14.07 4.46 -4.45
C LEU A 111 -13.58 3.90 -5.79
N LEU A 112 -12.91 2.73 -5.77
CA LEU A 112 -12.37 2.13 -6.97
C LEU A 112 -13.45 1.75 -7.96
N GLU A 113 -13.20 1.98 -9.25
CA GLU A 113 -14.08 1.54 -10.34
C GLU A 113 -13.97 0.02 -10.53
N LYS A 114 -15.05 -0.63 -10.95
CA LYS A 114 -15.09 -2.09 -11.15
C LYS A 114 -14.04 -2.61 -12.14
N LYS A 115 -13.65 -1.81 -13.15
CA LYS A 115 -12.58 -2.19 -14.09
C LYS A 115 -11.23 -2.43 -13.40
N HIS A 116 -11.00 -1.81 -12.22
CA HIS A 116 -9.79 -1.98 -11.42
C HIS A 116 -9.88 -3.13 -10.40
N TYR A 117 -11.03 -3.85 -10.36
CA TYR A 117 -11.20 -5.02 -9.51
C TYR A 117 -10.68 -6.30 -10.17
N CYS A 118 -10.13 -6.19 -11.39
CA CYS A 118 -9.57 -7.34 -12.08
C CYS A 118 -8.56 -8.03 -11.18
N ILE A 119 -8.87 -9.29 -10.86
CA ILE A 119 -7.95 -10.15 -10.11
C ILE A 119 -7.03 -10.73 -11.16
N PHE A 120 -5.77 -10.37 -11.08
CA PHE A 120 -4.74 -11.05 -11.85
C PHE A 120 -4.73 -12.53 -11.52
N PRO A 121 -4.37 -13.39 -12.47
CA PRO A 121 -4.08 -14.77 -12.12
C PRO A 121 -3.06 -14.75 -10.98
N LEU A 122 -3.47 -15.24 -9.81
CA LEU A 122 -2.70 -15.26 -8.56
C LEU A 122 -1.35 -16.01 -8.67
N ASN A 123 -1.04 -16.52 -9.85
CA ASN A 123 0.17 -17.28 -10.16
C ASN A 123 1.33 -16.46 -10.71
N VAL A 124 1.15 -15.14 -10.92
CA VAL A 124 2.24 -14.29 -11.37
C VAL A 124 3.27 -14.17 -10.23
N PRO A 125 4.56 -14.46 -10.47
CA PRO A 125 5.60 -14.27 -9.46
C PRO A 125 5.71 -12.82 -9.02
N ILE A 126 5.76 -12.60 -7.71
CA ILE A 126 5.87 -11.26 -7.11
C ILE A 126 7.14 -11.18 -6.27
N ALA A 127 7.99 -10.21 -6.56
CA ALA A 127 9.13 -9.83 -5.74
C ALA A 127 8.81 -8.53 -5.00
N ILE A 128 8.98 -8.51 -3.67
CA ILE A 128 8.80 -7.30 -2.87
C ILE A 128 10.16 -6.84 -2.37
N LEU A 129 10.53 -5.59 -2.67
CA LEU A 129 11.78 -5.00 -2.24
C LEU A 129 11.56 -4.18 -0.97
N THR A 130 12.39 -4.42 0.05
CA THR A 130 12.34 -3.73 1.34
C THR A 130 13.72 -3.24 1.78
N ASP A 131 13.74 -2.27 2.67
CA ASP A 131 14.95 -1.81 3.35
C ASP A 131 14.64 -1.41 4.81
N SER A 132 15.67 -0.93 5.54
CA SER A 132 15.52 -0.49 6.92
C SER A 132 14.63 0.75 7.11
N ASN A 133 14.28 1.46 6.05
CA ASN A 133 13.35 2.59 6.07
C ASN A 133 11.91 2.18 5.77
N THR A 134 11.70 0.94 5.26
CA THR A 134 10.34 0.39 5.10
C THR A 134 9.69 0.25 6.48
N ALA A 135 8.64 1.02 6.76
CA ALA A 135 8.07 1.14 8.09
C ALA A 135 6.54 1.34 8.07
N SER A 136 5.88 1.07 9.20
CA SER A 136 4.47 1.40 9.47
C SER A 136 3.53 0.93 8.33
N SER A 137 2.87 1.84 7.61
CA SER A 137 1.96 1.47 6.50
C SER A 137 2.67 0.78 5.33
N GLY A 138 3.97 1.00 5.12
CA GLY A 138 4.78 0.22 4.20
C GLY A 138 4.88 -1.24 4.63
N GLU A 139 5.06 -1.49 5.93
CA GLU A 139 5.05 -2.85 6.51
C GLU A 139 3.65 -3.47 6.46
N ALA A 140 2.59 -2.69 6.71
CA ALA A 140 1.22 -3.16 6.56
C ALA A 140 0.93 -3.63 5.13
N THR A 141 1.43 -2.90 4.12
CA THR A 141 1.33 -3.28 2.71
C THR A 141 2.08 -4.58 2.42
N LEU A 142 3.30 -4.73 2.93
CA LEU A 142 4.06 -5.98 2.84
C LEU A 142 3.30 -7.16 3.46
N LEU A 143 2.69 -6.95 4.63
CA LEU A 143 1.98 -8.00 5.37
C LEU A 143 0.74 -8.52 4.63
N CYS A 144 0.12 -7.74 3.74
CA CYS A 144 -0.99 -8.18 2.91
C CYS A 144 -0.64 -9.38 2.02
N PHE A 145 0.64 -9.56 1.68
CA PHE A 145 1.13 -10.66 0.86
C PHE A 145 1.57 -11.90 1.66
N ARG A 146 1.50 -11.81 3.00
CA ARG A 146 2.00 -12.89 3.84
C ARG A 146 1.22 -14.19 3.65
N GLY A 147 1.95 -15.26 3.35
CA GLY A 147 1.38 -16.60 3.12
C GLY A 147 1.12 -16.92 1.65
N MET A 148 1.23 -15.96 0.74
CA MET A 148 1.12 -16.20 -0.70
C MET A 148 2.36 -16.95 -1.21
N LYS A 149 2.15 -18.06 -1.93
CA LYS A 149 3.24 -18.95 -2.38
C LYS A 149 4.09 -18.37 -3.51
N ASN A 150 3.50 -17.49 -4.30
CA ASN A 150 4.13 -16.83 -5.44
C ASN A 150 4.85 -15.53 -5.09
N VAL A 151 4.95 -15.19 -3.80
CA VAL A 151 5.57 -13.94 -3.31
C VAL A 151 6.88 -14.24 -2.60
N ARG A 152 7.92 -13.44 -2.89
CA ARG A 152 9.20 -13.42 -2.17
C ARG A 152 9.63 -12.00 -1.86
N THR A 153 10.19 -11.80 -0.66
CA THR A 153 10.75 -10.51 -0.22
C THR A 153 12.27 -10.52 -0.39
N PHE A 154 12.82 -9.41 -0.87
CA PHE A 154 14.24 -9.19 -1.10
C PHE A 154 14.69 -7.86 -0.48
N GLY A 155 15.97 -7.76 -0.15
CA GLY A 155 16.58 -6.55 0.39
C GLY A 155 16.94 -6.69 1.86
N ARG A 156 16.66 -5.67 2.68
CA ARG A 156 16.98 -5.62 4.11
C ARG A 156 15.73 -5.80 4.95
N PRO A 157 15.87 -6.21 6.23
CA PRO A 157 14.77 -6.19 7.20
C PRO A 157 14.15 -4.79 7.28
N THR A 158 12.83 -4.74 7.49
CA THR A 158 12.07 -3.51 7.70
C THR A 158 12.32 -2.92 9.09
N ALA A 159 11.85 -1.69 9.35
CA ALA A 159 12.05 -0.99 10.62
C ALA A 159 11.38 -1.65 11.84
N GLY A 160 10.33 -2.45 11.63
CA GLY A 160 9.62 -3.13 12.72
C GLY A 160 8.53 -2.26 13.39
N TYR A 161 8.10 -1.16 12.77
CA TYR A 161 7.06 -0.28 13.30
C TYR A 161 5.66 -0.75 12.89
N ALA A 162 5.28 -1.93 13.33
CA ALA A 162 4.02 -2.59 12.95
C ALA A 162 2.81 -2.20 13.85
N SER A 163 2.89 -1.11 14.62
CA SER A 163 1.80 -0.61 15.44
C SER A 163 0.90 0.34 14.66
N ALA A 164 -0.42 0.14 14.74
CA ALA A 164 -1.37 1.09 14.20
C ALA A 164 -1.52 2.28 15.15
N ASN A 165 -1.47 3.49 14.61
CA ASN A 165 -1.76 4.72 15.33
C ASN A 165 -3.17 5.22 14.93
N ALA A 166 -3.87 5.85 15.87
CA ALA A 166 -5.13 6.52 15.63
C ALA A 166 -5.02 7.95 16.12
N SER A 167 -5.51 8.88 15.32
CA SER A 167 -5.57 10.29 15.71
C SER A 167 -6.88 10.56 16.45
N TYR A 168 -6.80 11.28 17.56
CA TYR A 168 -7.94 11.71 18.35
C TYR A 168 -7.99 13.24 18.36
N ALA A 169 -9.12 13.79 17.90
CA ALA A 169 -9.35 15.23 18.01
C ALA A 169 -9.60 15.60 19.49
N LEU A 170 -8.90 16.61 19.97
CA LEU A 170 -9.08 17.20 21.29
C LEU A 170 -10.04 18.40 21.22
N THR A 171 -10.60 18.80 22.40
CA THR A 171 -11.59 19.87 22.51
C THR A 171 -11.11 21.23 22.01
N ASP A 172 -9.81 21.47 22.03
CA ASP A 172 -9.19 22.76 21.69
C ASP A 172 -8.66 22.81 20.23
N GLY A 173 -9.11 21.90 19.38
CA GLY A 173 -8.69 21.82 17.98
C GLY A 173 -7.32 21.15 17.76
N TYR A 174 -6.69 20.65 18.81
CA TYR A 174 -5.47 19.85 18.74
C TYR A 174 -5.80 18.39 18.40
N THR A 175 -4.81 17.69 17.87
CA THR A 175 -4.89 16.26 17.58
C THR A 175 -3.80 15.51 18.36
N LEU A 176 -4.19 14.45 19.02
CA LEU A 176 -3.27 13.52 19.71
C LEU A 176 -2.98 12.33 18.80
#